data_98d9a6131666496f87cf6627a891218b
#
_entry.id   98d9a6131666496f87cf6627a891218b
#
_cell.length_a   1.000
_cell.length_b   1.000
_cell.length_c   1.000
_cell.angle_alpha   90.00
_cell.angle_beta   90.00
_cell.angle_gamma   90.00
#
_symmetry.space_group_name_H-M   'P 1'
#
loop_
_entity.id
_entity.type
_entity.pdbx_description
1 polymer ?
#
loop_
_entity_poly.entity_id
_entity_poly.type
_entity_poly.pdbx_seq_one_letter_code
_entity_poly.pdbx_strand_id
1 'polypeptide(L)'
;MKKLTRMKLINWHRFINCTIDFGSSTLISGENGAGKSTLLDAIQFVVTCSANAFNKAAHENGKRKLTGYIRCKTGRENKPYERTGQLSAHIALEFYEESKKRYFIIGAVVDSASEGQETTVRYLIDNQKLSDEMFLHDRHIRSINEFRAANKGIKQWCKTQSEAKKMVQGKLGRIEDKFFRLIPKALAFKPIDDIKDFVYSYVLDEKEVNIDILRENVRTYQDLERTLESVKKRMSKLEQIEKHHDEVLSCKKKDQMYEFFLQQAQLDITKETMQELQSQIRSEEYRLQQIQDSLEQISAE
;
A
#
# COMPACT_ATOMS: atom_id res chain seq x y z
N MET A 1 -13.02 -18.44 27.59
CA MET A 1 -13.85 -18.26 26.38
C MET A 1 -14.77 -17.05 26.59
N LYS A 2 -15.26 -16.40 25.48
CA LYS A 2 -16.27 -15.34 25.57
C LYS A 2 -17.52 -15.82 24.87
N LYS A 3 -18.66 -15.79 25.57
CA LYS A 3 -19.93 -16.31 25.05
C LYS A 3 -20.94 -15.19 24.97
N LEU A 4 -21.67 -15.08 23.90
CA LEU A 4 -22.84 -14.22 23.78
C LEU A 4 -23.93 -14.81 24.67
N THR A 5 -24.43 -14.06 25.63
CA THR A 5 -25.45 -14.52 26.60
C THR A 5 -26.81 -13.90 26.33
N ARG A 6 -26.86 -12.62 26.03
CA ARG A 6 -28.11 -11.90 25.76
C ARG A 6 -27.94 -10.83 24.68
N MET A 7 -29.05 -10.52 24.03
CA MET A 7 -29.17 -9.40 23.08
C MET A 7 -30.39 -8.57 23.45
N LYS A 8 -30.21 -7.27 23.48
CA LYS A 8 -31.29 -6.29 23.63
C LYS A 8 -31.49 -5.52 22.36
N LEU A 9 -32.74 -5.45 21.88
CA LEU A 9 -33.17 -4.72 20.72
C LEU A 9 -34.26 -3.72 21.09
N ILE A 10 -34.05 -2.45 20.79
CA ILE A 10 -35.06 -1.40 20.97
C ILE A 10 -35.17 -0.65 19.68
N ASN A 11 -36.38 -0.51 19.12
CA ASN A 11 -36.69 0.11 17.85
C ASN A 11 -35.86 -0.47 16.68
N TRP A 12 -35.62 -1.77 16.68
CA TRP A 12 -34.94 -2.47 15.60
C TRP A 12 -35.90 -3.24 14.72
N HIS A 13 -36.27 -2.70 13.57
CA HIS A 13 -37.32 -3.17 12.67
C HIS A 13 -38.63 -3.42 13.42
N ARG A 14 -39.16 -4.66 13.47
CA ARG A 14 -40.38 -5.00 14.19
C ARG A 14 -40.16 -5.15 15.71
N PHE A 15 -38.92 -5.23 16.17
CA PHE A 15 -38.61 -5.35 17.59
C PHE A 15 -38.67 -3.97 18.25
N ILE A 16 -39.72 -3.73 19.01
CA ILE A 16 -39.94 -2.46 19.73
C ILE A 16 -39.08 -2.44 21.02
N ASN A 17 -39.23 -3.49 21.82
CA ASN A 17 -38.42 -3.72 23.02
C ASN A 17 -38.34 -5.25 23.22
N CYS A 18 -37.21 -5.85 22.93
CA CYS A 18 -37.03 -7.30 22.95
C CYS A 18 -35.68 -7.66 23.56
N THR A 19 -35.70 -8.64 24.47
CA THR A 19 -34.49 -9.26 25.01
C THR A 19 -34.48 -10.72 24.60
N ILE A 20 -33.36 -11.21 24.06
CA ILE A 20 -33.17 -12.57 23.60
C ILE A 20 -32.01 -13.19 24.36
N ASP A 21 -32.25 -14.36 24.94
CA ASP A 21 -31.21 -15.12 25.64
C ASP A 21 -30.58 -16.12 24.69
N PHE A 22 -29.27 -16.30 24.80
CA PHE A 22 -28.45 -17.23 24.01
C PHE A 22 -27.85 -18.30 24.92
N GLY A 23 -27.97 -19.55 24.48
CA GLY A 23 -27.27 -20.68 25.08
C GLY A 23 -25.88 -20.91 24.50
N SER A 24 -25.29 -22.05 24.80
CA SER A 24 -24.04 -22.51 24.21
C SER A 24 -24.17 -22.72 22.68
N SER A 25 -25.36 -23.18 22.25
CA SER A 25 -25.81 -23.24 20.89
C SER A 25 -27.25 -22.77 20.83
N THR A 26 -27.61 -21.95 19.85
CA THR A 26 -28.94 -21.37 19.72
C THR A 26 -29.45 -21.52 18.29
N LEU A 27 -30.59 -22.18 18.12
CA LEU A 27 -31.29 -22.27 16.86
C LEU A 27 -32.34 -21.17 16.75
N ILE A 28 -32.28 -20.37 15.70
CA ILE A 28 -33.29 -19.34 15.38
C ILE A 28 -34.20 -19.90 14.27
N SER A 29 -35.41 -20.29 14.62
CA SER A 29 -36.40 -20.81 13.70
C SER A 29 -37.68 -19.96 13.68
N GLY A 30 -38.50 -20.09 12.66
CA GLY A 30 -39.77 -19.38 12.50
C GLY A 30 -40.17 -19.24 11.05
N GLU A 31 -41.36 -18.75 10.81
CA GLU A 31 -41.93 -18.53 9.48
C GLU A 31 -41.18 -17.45 8.68
N ASN A 32 -41.44 -17.41 7.36
CA ASN A 32 -40.90 -16.35 6.51
C ASN A 32 -41.47 -14.97 6.96
N GLY A 33 -40.57 -13.97 7.13
CA GLY A 33 -40.98 -12.68 7.63
C GLY A 33 -41.01 -12.55 9.18
N ALA A 34 -40.78 -13.61 9.95
CA ALA A 34 -40.74 -13.57 11.43
C ALA A 34 -39.61 -12.71 12.01
N GLY A 35 -38.61 -12.37 11.22
CA GLY A 35 -37.51 -11.50 11.66
C GLY A 35 -36.19 -12.20 11.93
N LYS A 36 -36.02 -13.47 11.51
CA LYS A 36 -34.76 -14.23 11.68
C LYS A 36 -33.53 -13.48 11.14
N SER A 37 -33.59 -13.03 9.89
CA SER A 37 -32.51 -12.26 9.26
C SER A 37 -32.29 -10.90 9.95
N THR A 38 -33.37 -10.31 10.48
CA THR A 38 -33.31 -9.03 11.22
C THR A 38 -32.52 -9.17 12.53
N LEU A 39 -32.62 -10.31 13.20
CA LEU A 39 -31.82 -10.63 14.40
C LEU A 39 -30.34 -10.81 14.05
N LEU A 40 -30.05 -11.55 12.98
CA LEU A 40 -28.68 -11.74 12.50
C LEU A 40 -28.04 -10.42 12.05
N ASP A 41 -28.80 -9.55 11.38
CA ASP A 41 -28.36 -8.23 11.00
C ASP A 41 -28.04 -7.33 12.20
N ALA A 42 -28.77 -7.47 13.32
CA ALA A 42 -28.48 -6.76 14.58
C ALA A 42 -27.12 -7.19 15.16
N ILE A 43 -26.86 -8.50 15.24
CA ILE A 43 -25.58 -9.03 15.70
C ILE A 43 -24.45 -8.53 14.79
N GLN A 44 -24.65 -8.67 13.47
CA GLN A 44 -23.69 -8.20 12.48
C GLN A 44 -23.39 -6.71 12.62
N PHE A 45 -24.41 -5.87 12.77
CA PHE A 45 -24.28 -4.41 12.91
C PHE A 45 -23.38 -4.01 14.08
N VAL A 46 -23.54 -4.67 15.21
CA VAL A 46 -22.73 -4.39 16.41
C VAL A 46 -21.32 -4.95 16.24
N VAL A 47 -21.18 -6.21 15.81
CA VAL A 47 -19.88 -6.89 15.76
C VAL A 47 -19.00 -6.37 14.63
N THR A 48 -19.55 -6.14 13.43
CA THR A 48 -18.77 -5.64 12.29
C THR A 48 -18.64 -4.12 12.27
N CYS A 49 -19.39 -3.42 13.12
CA CYS A 49 -19.48 -1.97 13.16
C CYS A 49 -19.93 -1.35 11.82
N SER A 50 -20.66 -2.08 11.00
CA SER A 50 -21.04 -1.67 9.63
C SER A 50 -22.52 -1.99 9.35
N ALA A 51 -23.16 -1.09 8.61
CA ALA A 51 -24.52 -1.27 8.08
C ALA A 51 -24.52 -1.73 6.61
N ASN A 52 -23.35 -1.97 5.99
CA ASN A 52 -23.23 -2.17 4.54
C ASN A 52 -23.65 -3.58 4.08
N ALA A 53 -23.81 -4.51 4.99
CA ALA A 53 -24.06 -5.92 4.67
C ALA A 53 -25.41 -6.45 5.13
N PHE A 54 -26.36 -5.57 5.43
CA PHE A 54 -27.68 -5.97 5.84
C PHE A 54 -28.43 -6.80 4.78
N ASN A 55 -29.18 -7.77 5.26
CA ASN A 55 -30.05 -8.66 4.48
C ASN A 55 -29.35 -9.52 3.40
N LYS A 56 -28.04 -9.72 3.47
CA LYS A 56 -27.33 -10.62 2.58
C LYS A 56 -27.82 -12.08 2.71
N ALA A 57 -28.30 -12.46 3.88
CA ALA A 57 -28.86 -13.80 4.11
C ALA A 57 -30.18 -14.05 3.34
N ALA A 58 -30.92 -13.01 2.95
CA ALA A 58 -32.23 -13.16 2.29
C ALA A 58 -32.21 -12.87 0.79
N HIS A 59 -31.39 -11.90 0.34
CA HIS A 59 -31.27 -11.51 -1.07
C HIS A 59 -29.90 -10.95 -1.39
N GLU A 60 -29.25 -11.42 -2.42
CA GLU A 60 -27.92 -10.93 -2.87
C GLU A 60 -27.90 -9.45 -3.25
N ASN A 61 -29.00 -8.93 -3.77
CA ASN A 61 -29.12 -7.55 -4.27
C ASN A 61 -29.93 -6.61 -3.36
N GLY A 62 -30.48 -7.09 -2.25
CA GLY A 62 -31.32 -6.32 -1.35
C GLY A 62 -30.54 -5.50 -0.35
N LYS A 63 -30.11 -4.30 -0.70
CA LYS A 63 -29.49 -3.35 0.24
C LYS A 63 -30.55 -2.69 1.12
N ARG A 64 -30.81 -3.24 2.31
CA ARG A 64 -31.57 -2.48 3.34
C ARG A 64 -30.66 -1.42 3.95
N LYS A 65 -31.18 -0.20 4.05
CA LYS A 65 -30.49 0.91 4.73
C LYS A 65 -30.79 0.85 6.24
N LEU A 66 -29.90 1.42 7.06
CA LEU A 66 -30.08 1.55 8.51
C LEU A 66 -31.40 2.21 8.88
N THR A 67 -31.79 3.28 8.15
CA THR A 67 -33.09 3.93 8.24
C THR A 67 -34.25 2.94 8.23
N GLY A 68 -34.22 1.96 7.31
CA GLY A 68 -35.28 0.94 7.18
C GLY A 68 -35.40 0.03 8.39
N TYR A 69 -34.29 -0.22 9.13
CA TYR A 69 -34.33 -0.97 10.38
C TYR A 69 -34.86 -0.12 11.53
N ILE A 70 -34.37 1.10 11.70
CA ILE A 70 -34.73 1.96 12.83
C ILE A 70 -36.19 2.43 12.70
N ARG A 71 -36.60 2.83 11.51
CA ARG A 71 -37.94 3.34 11.24
C ARG A 71 -38.96 2.25 10.86
N CYS A 72 -38.52 0.99 10.77
CA CYS A 72 -39.35 -0.16 10.37
C CYS A 72 -40.04 0.07 9.02
N LYS A 73 -39.28 -0.11 7.93
CA LYS A 73 -39.80 0.00 6.56
C LYS A 73 -40.91 -1.03 6.30
N THR A 74 -42.08 -0.57 5.88
CA THR A 74 -43.28 -1.42 5.70
C THR A 74 -43.44 -2.03 4.32
N GLY A 75 -42.87 -1.41 3.30
CA GLY A 75 -43.08 -1.71 1.90
C GLY A 75 -44.39 -1.17 1.32
N ARG A 76 -45.20 -0.44 2.09
CA ARG A 76 -46.44 0.21 1.65
C ARG A 76 -46.15 1.63 1.17
N GLU A 77 -46.65 2.02 0.00
CA GLU A 77 -46.43 3.35 -0.55
C GLU A 77 -47.04 4.47 0.33
N ASN A 78 -48.23 4.26 0.86
CA ASN A 78 -48.91 5.24 1.71
C ASN A 78 -48.31 5.42 3.10
N LYS A 79 -47.55 4.45 3.56
CA LYS A 79 -46.87 4.49 4.88
C LYS A 79 -45.55 3.78 4.78
N PRO A 80 -44.51 4.41 4.21
CA PRO A 80 -43.25 3.74 3.96
C PRO A 80 -42.53 3.27 5.24
N TYR A 81 -42.81 3.92 6.37
CA TYR A 81 -42.23 3.59 7.68
C TYR A 81 -43.30 3.55 8.78
N GLU A 82 -43.14 2.63 9.74
CA GLU A 82 -44.00 2.55 10.92
C GLU A 82 -43.71 3.67 11.95
N ARG A 83 -42.45 4.08 12.04
CA ARG A 83 -41.99 5.11 12.98
C ARG A 83 -41.62 6.39 12.26
N THR A 84 -42.23 7.48 12.66
CA THR A 84 -42.00 8.84 12.15
C THR A 84 -41.42 9.74 13.25
N GLY A 85 -40.95 10.93 12.87
CA GLY A 85 -40.40 11.88 13.84
C GLY A 85 -39.01 11.49 14.35
N GLN A 86 -38.60 12.19 15.41
CA GLN A 86 -37.33 11.90 16.09
C GLN A 86 -37.44 10.62 16.93
N LEU A 87 -36.48 9.74 16.82
CA LEU A 87 -36.48 8.48 17.56
C LEU A 87 -35.05 7.98 17.81
N SER A 88 -34.94 7.13 18.83
CA SER A 88 -33.70 6.45 19.20
C SER A 88 -33.88 4.93 19.12
N ALA A 89 -32.80 4.23 18.76
CA ALA A 89 -32.78 2.77 18.70
C ALA A 89 -31.50 2.26 19.43
N HIS A 90 -31.65 1.13 20.08
CA HIS A 90 -30.52 0.50 20.80
C HIS A 90 -30.37 -0.95 20.37
N ILE A 91 -29.14 -1.35 20.13
CA ILE A 91 -28.74 -2.73 19.88
C ILE A 91 -27.58 -3.04 20.79
N ALA A 92 -27.75 -3.97 21.73
CA ALA A 92 -26.75 -4.32 22.71
C ALA A 92 -26.56 -5.83 22.80
N LEU A 93 -25.30 -6.26 22.82
CA LEU A 93 -24.89 -7.65 22.95
C LEU A 93 -24.16 -7.82 24.30
N GLU A 94 -24.65 -8.68 25.15
CA GLU A 94 -24.04 -9.06 26.41
C GLU A 94 -23.18 -10.30 26.21
N PHE A 95 -21.96 -10.25 26.66
CA PHE A 95 -21.03 -11.38 26.64
C PHE A 95 -20.61 -11.75 28.07
N TYR A 96 -20.41 -13.04 28.29
CA TYR A 96 -19.75 -13.57 29.47
C TYR A 96 -18.32 -14.00 29.18
N GLU A 97 -17.36 -13.43 29.88
CA GLU A 97 -15.93 -13.77 29.78
C GLU A 97 -15.58 -14.79 30.87
N GLU A 98 -15.48 -16.08 30.51
CA GLU A 98 -15.25 -17.19 31.47
C GLU A 98 -13.94 -17.03 32.25
N SER A 99 -12.85 -16.60 31.56
CA SER A 99 -11.53 -16.44 32.17
C SER A 99 -11.50 -15.42 33.31
N LYS A 100 -12.36 -14.42 33.26
CA LYS A 100 -12.45 -13.34 34.24
C LYS A 100 -13.73 -13.36 35.04
N LYS A 101 -14.61 -14.34 34.79
CA LYS A 101 -15.93 -14.51 35.42
C LYS A 101 -16.76 -13.22 35.48
N ARG A 102 -16.76 -12.46 34.39
CA ARG A 102 -17.42 -11.16 34.30
C ARG A 102 -18.21 -11.01 33.01
N TYR A 103 -19.23 -10.13 33.09
CA TYR A 103 -20.01 -9.75 31.94
C TYR A 103 -19.45 -8.45 31.31
N PHE A 104 -19.69 -8.27 30.03
CA PHE A 104 -19.47 -7.01 29.36
C PHE A 104 -20.48 -6.84 28.21
N ILE A 105 -20.77 -5.61 27.87
CA ILE A 105 -21.74 -5.24 26.83
C ILE A 105 -21.04 -4.48 25.74
N ILE A 106 -21.24 -4.90 24.49
CA ILE A 106 -20.91 -4.14 23.29
C ILE A 106 -22.22 -3.75 22.62
N GLY A 107 -22.41 -2.47 22.31
CA GLY A 107 -23.65 -2.03 21.70
C GLY A 107 -23.51 -0.81 20.80
N ALA A 108 -24.62 -0.46 20.19
CA ALA A 108 -24.79 0.73 19.40
C ALA A 108 -26.07 1.45 19.80
N VAL A 109 -26.00 2.80 19.88
CA VAL A 109 -27.14 3.69 19.96
C VAL A 109 -27.24 4.44 18.67
N VAL A 110 -28.43 4.56 18.15
CA VAL A 110 -28.69 5.30 16.90
C VAL A 110 -29.81 6.28 17.12
N ASP A 111 -29.53 7.56 16.95
CA ASP A 111 -30.55 8.60 16.93
C ASP A 111 -30.86 8.93 15.46
N SER A 112 -32.12 9.06 15.13
CA SER A 112 -32.63 9.47 13.82
C SER A 112 -33.55 10.67 13.96
N ALA A 113 -33.09 11.83 13.51
CA ALA A 113 -33.88 13.06 13.51
C ALA A 113 -34.93 13.03 12.40
N SER A 114 -34.54 12.59 11.22
CA SER A 114 -35.40 12.40 10.04
C SER A 114 -34.91 11.24 9.18
N GLU A 115 -35.59 10.95 8.09
CA GLU A 115 -35.16 9.92 7.15
C GLU A 115 -33.78 10.26 6.55
N GLY A 116 -32.82 9.33 6.64
CA GLY A 116 -31.46 9.50 6.13
C GLY A 116 -30.54 10.32 7.01
N GLN A 117 -31.03 10.82 8.16
CA GLN A 117 -30.22 11.55 9.15
C GLN A 117 -30.05 10.72 10.43
N GLU A 118 -29.24 9.68 10.35
CA GLU A 118 -28.93 8.80 11.47
C GLU A 118 -27.54 9.09 12.03
N THR A 119 -27.47 9.31 13.34
CA THR A 119 -26.22 9.38 14.09
C THR A 119 -26.04 8.10 14.88
N THR A 120 -24.92 7.42 14.69
CA THR A 120 -24.61 6.16 15.37
C THR A 120 -23.41 6.34 16.27
N VAL A 121 -23.55 5.91 17.51
CA VAL A 121 -22.44 5.80 18.47
C VAL A 121 -22.37 4.38 18.99
N ARG A 122 -21.16 3.85 19.13
CA ARG A 122 -20.90 2.51 19.65
C ARG A 122 -20.17 2.58 20.97
N TYR A 123 -20.47 1.62 21.85
CA TYR A 123 -19.98 1.66 23.23
C TYR A 123 -19.57 0.29 23.74
N LEU A 124 -18.70 0.32 24.75
CA LEU A 124 -18.31 -0.83 25.58
C LEU A 124 -18.57 -0.50 27.02
N ILE A 125 -19.30 -1.38 27.71
CA ILE A 125 -19.51 -1.36 29.17
C ILE A 125 -18.92 -2.63 29.74
N ASP A 126 -18.06 -2.50 30.73
CA ASP A 126 -17.44 -3.63 31.43
C ASP A 126 -18.17 -3.89 32.81
N ASN A 127 -18.12 -5.15 33.22
CA ASN A 127 -18.60 -5.61 34.55
C ASN A 127 -20.09 -5.32 34.83
N GLN A 128 -20.89 -5.28 33.74
CA GLN A 128 -22.32 -5.00 33.88
C GLN A 128 -23.14 -5.98 33.04
N LYS A 129 -24.31 -6.36 33.52
CA LYS A 129 -25.31 -7.14 32.77
C LYS A 129 -26.32 -6.21 32.12
N LEU A 130 -26.96 -6.70 31.05
CA LEU A 130 -28.06 -6.00 30.43
C LEU A 130 -29.25 -5.85 31.36
N SER A 131 -29.75 -4.61 31.50
CA SER A 131 -31.01 -4.28 32.19
C SER A 131 -31.77 -3.23 31.38
N ASP A 132 -33.09 -3.21 31.48
CA ASP A 132 -33.93 -2.27 30.75
C ASP A 132 -33.70 -0.83 31.18
N GLU A 133 -33.36 -0.60 32.45
CA GLU A 133 -33.06 0.72 33.02
C GLU A 133 -31.88 1.42 32.32
N MET A 134 -30.98 0.68 31.69
CA MET A 134 -29.88 1.27 30.91
C MET A 134 -30.40 2.07 29.71
N PHE A 135 -31.47 1.58 29.08
CA PHE A 135 -31.96 2.05 27.79
C PHE A 135 -33.23 2.88 27.90
N LEU A 136 -33.99 2.67 28.98
CA LEU A 136 -35.30 3.28 29.18
C LEU A 136 -35.29 4.13 30.45
N HIS A 137 -36.06 5.22 30.42
CA HIS A 137 -36.48 5.95 31.62
C HIS A 137 -38.00 6.01 31.58
N ASP A 138 -38.63 5.30 32.51
CA ASP A 138 -40.04 4.96 32.44
C ASP A 138 -40.41 4.28 31.13
N ARG A 139 -41.10 4.93 30.22
CA ARG A 139 -41.41 4.43 28.88
C ARG A 139 -40.67 5.15 27.76
N HIS A 140 -39.82 6.10 28.12
CA HIS A 140 -39.03 6.89 27.17
C HIS A 140 -37.73 6.17 26.82
N ILE A 141 -37.43 6.04 25.52
CA ILE A 141 -36.19 5.46 25.04
C ILE A 141 -35.11 6.54 25.07
N ARG A 142 -34.01 6.29 25.77
CA ARG A 142 -32.92 7.24 25.92
C ARG A 142 -32.24 7.54 24.58
N SER A 143 -32.07 8.80 24.29
CA SER A 143 -31.22 9.27 23.21
C SER A 143 -29.73 8.99 23.45
N ILE A 144 -28.86 9.23 22.45
CA ILE A 144 -27.40 9.08 22.59
C ILE A 144 -26.88 9.82 23.85
N ASN A 145 -27.30 11.05 24.06
CA ASN A 145 -26.85 11.87 25.20
C ASN A 145 -27.39 11.37 26.54
N GLU A 146 -28.66 11.05 26.61
CA GLU A 146 -29.31 10.53 27.80
C GLU A 146 -28.75 9.16 28.20
N PHE A 147 -28.52 8.29 27.20
CA PHE A 147 -27.90 6.99 27.44
C PHE A 147 -26.50 7.13 28.05
N ARG A 148 -25.69 8.05 27.50
CA ARG A 148 -24.35 8.34 28.00
C ARG A 148 -24.39 8.89 29.44
N ALA A 149 -25.30 9.78 29.74
CA ALA A 149 -25.45 10.38 31.07
C ALA A 149 -25.89 9.34 32.13
N ALA A 150 -26.80 8.45 31.74
CA ALA A 150 -27.35 7.42 32.66
C ALA A 150 -26.35 6.28 32.94
N ASN A 151 -25.46 5.96 32.01
CA ASN A 151 -24.56 4.81 32.09
C ASN A 151 -23.12 5.24 32.39
N LYS A 152 -22.81 5.50 33.66
CA LYS A 152 -21.46 5.88 34.14
C LYS A 152 -20.40 4.80 33.95
N GLY A 153 -20.79 3.54 33.72
CA GLY A 153 -19.90 2.40 33.47
C GLY A 153 -19.37 2.28 32.04
N ILE A 154 -19.67 3.23 31.14
CA ILE A 154 -19.18 3.22 29.76
C ILE A 154 -17.67 3.39 29.78
N LYS A 155 -16.97 2.34 29.33
CA LYS A 155 -15.50 2.33 29.22
C LYS A 155 -14.99 2.96 27.95
N GLN A 156 -15.66 2.72 26.84
CA GLN A 156 -15.32 3.28 25.52
C GLN A 156 -16.57 3.80 24.84
N TRP A 157 -16.43 4.93 24.17
CA TRP A 157 -17.47 5.64 23.46
C TRP A 157 -16.95 6.08 22.10
N CYS A 158 -17.34 5.34 21.06
CA CYS A 158 -16.78 5.47 19.73
C CYS A 158 -17.77 6.14 18.79
N LYS A 159 -17.40 7.27 18.23
CA LYS A 159 -18.20 7.99 17.23
C LYS A 159 -17.90 7.56 15.81
N THR A 160 -16.68 7.05 15.57
CA THR A 160 -16.25 6.60 14.25
C THR A 160 -16.27 5.07 14.13
N GLN A 161 -16.44 4.58 12.90
CA GLN A 161 -16.44 3.15 12.62
C GLN A 161 -15.06 2.51 12.89
N SER A 162 -13.98 3.23 12.62
CA SER A 162 -12.62 2.75 12.84
C SER A 162 -12.32 2.53 14.32
N GLU A 163 -12.65 3.50 15.18
CA GLU A 163 -12.52 3.36 16.64
C GLU A 163 -13.34 2.19 17.17
N ALA A 164 -14.58 2.06 16.70
CA ALA A 164 -15.47 0.97 17.11
C ALA A 164 -14.93 -0.40 16.70
N LYS A 165 -14.38 -0.55 15.48
CA LYS A 165 -13.74 -1.80 15.07
C LYS A 165 -12.57 -2.17 15.98
N LYS A 166 -11.67 -1.21 16.27
CA LYS A 166 -10.55 -1.43 17.19
C LYS A 166 -11.03 -1.84 18.60
N MET A 167 -12.11 -1.21 19.09
CA MET A 167 -12.75 -1.56 20.36
C MET A 167 -13.23 -3.01 20.35
N VAL A 168 -13.97 -3.43 19.32
CA VAL A 168 -14.49 -4.80 19.17
C VAL A 168 -13.35 -5.80 19.03
N GLN A 169 -12.35 -5.52 18.19
CA GLN A 169 -11.15 -6.37 18.02
C GLN A 169 -10.43 -6.60 19.35
N GLY A 170 -10.13 -5.53 20.07
CA GLY A 170 -9.44 -5.62 21.37
C GLY A 170 -10.25 -6.37 22.40
N LYS A 171 -11.57 -6.15 22.45
CA LYS A 171 -12.44 -6.76 23.44
C LYS A 171 -12.73 -8.24 23.17
N LEU A 172 -12.92 -8.63 21.91
CA LEU A 172 -13.25 -10.03 21.56
C LEU A 172 -12.01 -10.94 21.45
N GLY A 173 -10.78 -10.44 21.58
CA GLY A 173 -9.58 -11.26 21.65
C GLY A 173 -8.59 -11.01 20.53
N ARG A 174 -8.46 -9.76 20.09
CA ARG A 174 -7.57 -9.32 18.99
C ARG A 174 -7.87 -10.04 17.68
N ILE A 175 -9.15 -10.14 17.34
CA ILE A 175 -9.59 -10.72 16.08
C ILE A 175 -9.04 -9.93 14.91
N GLU A 176 -8.60 -10.62 13.87
CA GLU A 176 -8.06 -10.02 12.66
C GLU A 176 -9.14 -9.36 11.81
N ASP A 177 -8.78 -8.42 10.96
CA ASP A 177 -9.70 -7.70 10.06
C ASP A 177 -10.48 -8.63 9.12
N LYS A 178 -9.91 -9.79 8.79
CA LYS A 178 -10.59 -10.79 7.97
C LYS A 178 -11.93 -11.25 8.58
N PHE A 179 -12.06 -11.32 9.92
CA PHE A 179 -13.30 -11.73 10.56
C PHE A 179 -14.47 -10.79 10.29
N PHE A 180 -14.20 -9.49 10.17
CA PHE A 180 -15.26 -8.52 9.80
C PHE A 180 -15.80 -8.75 8.38
N ARG A 181 -15.02 -9.36 7.49
CA ARG A 181 -15.44 -9.75 6.14
C ARG A 181 -16.11 -11.12 6.13
N LEU A 182 -15.62 -12.06 6.95
CA LEU A 182 -16.15 -13.42 7.03
C LEU A 182 -17.54 -13.51 7.69
N ILE A 183 -17.81 -12.68 8.73
CA ILE A 183 -19.11 -12.69 9.43
C ILE A 183 -20.29 -12.45 8.46
N PRO A 184 -20.30 -11.40 7.63
CA PRO A 184 -21.36 -11.22 6.64
C PRO A 184 -21.44 -12.34 5.61
N LYS A 185 -20.31 -12.93 5.21
CA LYS A 185 -20.28 -14.08 4.30
C LYS A 185 -20.89 -15.33 4.97
N ALA A 186 -20.53 -15.59 6.23
CA ALA A 186 -21.06 -16.71 6.98
C ALA A 186 -22.58 -16.59 7.23
N LEU A 187 -23.10 -15.40 7.47
CA LEU A 187 -24.54 -15.15 7.63
C LEU A 187 -25.32 -15.29 6.31
N ALA A 188 -24.66 -15.07 5.17
CA ALA A 188 -25.20 -15.28 3.84
C ALA A 188 -24.91 -16.69 3.27
N PHE A 189 -24.56 -17.64 4.15
CA PHE A 189 -24.11 -18.97 3.74
C PHE A 189 -25.16 -19.68 2.89
N LYS A 190 -24.75 -20.08 1.69
CA LYS A 190 -25.49 -20.95 0.79
C LYS A 190 -24.99 -22.40 0.91
N PRO A 191 -25.75 -23.41 0.50
CA PRO A 191 -25.23 -24.76 0.36
C PRO A 191 -23.92 -24.75 -0.44
N ILE A 192 -22.97 -25.56 -0.01
CA ILE A 192 -21.67 -25.66 -0.70
C ILE A 192 -21.88 -26.51 -1.95
N ASP A 193 -22.04 -25.85 -3.09
CA ASP A 193 -22.13 -26.50 -4.38
C ASP A 193 -20.73 -26.80 -4.97
N ASP A 194 -19.75 -25.95 -4.67
CA ASP A 194 -18.36 -26.14 -5.07
C ASP A 194 -17.41 -25.96 -3.86
N ILE A 195 -16.68 -27.02 -3.54
CA ILE A 195 -15.67 -27.05 -2.46
C ILE A 195 -14.54 -26.08 -2.75
N LYS A 196 -14.15 -25.91 -4.02
CA LYS A 196 -13.09 -25.00 -4.43
C LYS A 196 -13.47 -23.55 -4.13
N ASP A 197 -14.67 -23.14 -4.51
CA ASP A 197 -15.18 -21.79 -4.22
C ASP A 197 -15.31 -21.54 -2.72
N PHE A 198 -15.72 -22.55 -1.95
CA PHE A 198 -15.77 -22.47 -0.50
C PHE A 198 -14.38 -22.22 0.09
N VAL A 199 -13.36 -22.99 -0.32
CA VAL A 199 -12.00 -22.86 0.17
C VAL A 199 -11.42 -21.49 -0.19
N TYR A 200 -11.60 -21.03 -1.42
CA TYR A 200 -11.12 -19.70 -1.83
C TYR A 200 -11.86 -18.55 -1.15
N SER A 201 -13.16 -18.71 -0.91
CA SER A 201 -13.97 -17.62 -0.34
C SER A 201 -13.90 -17.52 1.17
N TYR A 202 -13.66 -18.63 1.89
CA TYR A 202 -13.78 -18.69 3.36
C TYR A 202 -12.51 -19.13 4.09
N VAL A 203 -11.65 -19.93 3.47
CA VAL A 203 -10.48 -20.52 4.14
C VAL A 203 -9.18 -19.82 3.74
N LEU A 204 -9.00 -19.58 2.44
CA LEU A 204 -7.78 -18.93 1.97
C LEU A 204 -7.87 -17.41 2.17
N ASP A 205 -6.77 -16.82 2.59
CA ASP A 205 -6.63 -15.37 2.56
C ASP A 205 -6.57 -14.92 1.09
N GLU A 206 -7.43 -13.99 0.71
CA GLU A 206 -7.28 -13.27 -0.54
C GLU A 206 -5.96 -12.49 -0.48
N LYS A 207 -4.87 -13.12 -0.89
CA LYS A 207 -3.66 -12.38 -1.24
C LYS A 207 -3.94 -11.77 -2.62
N GLU A 208 -4.32 -10.52 -2.64
CA GLU A 208 -4.26 -9.73 -3.86
C GLU A 208 -2.81 -9.76 -4.34
N VAL A 209 -2.53 -10.61 -5.32
CA VAL A 209 -1.29 -10.53 -6.08
C VAL A 209 -1.40 -9.23 -6.86
N ASN A 210 -0.68 -8.21 -6.42
CA ASN A 210 -0.67 -6.93 -7.11
C ASN A 210 0.12 -7.08 -8.41
N ILE A 211 -0.58 -7.56 -9.45
CA ILE A 211 -0.04 -7.82 -10.78
C ILE A 211 0.55 -6.54 -11.39
N ASP A 212 0.01 -5.38 -11.03
CA ASP A 212 0.46 -4.09 -11.57
C ASP A 212 1.84 -3.72 -11.02
N ILE A 213 2.11 -3.94 -9.74
CA ILE A 213 3.46 -3.79 -9.17
C ILE A 213 4.44 -4.76 -9.84
N LEU A 214 4.03 -6.00 -10.09
CA LEU A 214 4.88 -6.97 -10.78
C LEU A 214 5.22 -6.52 -12.21
N ARG A 215 4.22 -6.02 -12.97
CA ARG A 215 4.42 -5.46 -14.31
C ARG A 215 5.34 -4.25 -14.31
N GLU A 216 5.18 -3.36 -13.36
CA GLU A 216 6.02 -2.17 -13.21
C GLU A 216 7.47 -2.55 -12.90
N ASN A 217 7.69 -3.51 -12.01
CA ASN A 217 9.03 -4.04 -11.72
C ASN A 217 9.68 -4.69 -12.95
N VAL A 218 8.92 -5.46 -13.74
CA VAL A 218 9.44 -6.06 -14.99
C VAL A 218 9.81 -4.99 -16.02
N ARG A 219 9.00 -3.95 -16.18
CA ARG A 219 9.31 -2.81 -17.09
C ARG A 219 10.58 -2.09 -16.63
N THR A 220 10.67 -1.77 -15.34
CA THR A 220 11.86 -1.12 -14.79
C THR A 220 13.12 -1.95 -15.00
N TYR A 221 13.04 -3.27 -14.84
CA TYR A 221 14.14 -4.18 -15.12
C TYR A 221 14.57 -4.14 -16.58
N GLN A 222 13.62 -4.20 -17.53
CA GLN A 222 13.89 -4.11 -18.97
C GLN A 222 14.53 -2.78 -19.37
N ASP A 223 14.09 -1.67 -18.78
CA ASP A 223 14.66 -0.34 -19.07
C ASP A 223 16.08 -0.20 -18.49
N LEU A 224 16.34 -0.77 -17.31
CA LEU A 224 17.69 -0.85 -16.76
C LEU A 224 18.62 -1.71 -17.62
N GLU A 225 18.15 -2.84 -18.14
CA GLU A 225 18.92 -3.72 -19.03
C GLU A 225 19.30 -3.00 -20.32
N ARG A 226 18.35 -2.29 -20.96
CA ARG A 226 18.62 -1.46 -22.17
C ARG A 226 19.63 -0.35 -21.88
N THR A 227 19.52 0.29 -20.72
CA THR A 227 20.47 1.33 -20.30
C THR A 227 21.86 0.75 -20.09
N LEU A 228 21.97 -0.41 -19.46
CA LEU A 228 23.24 -1.12 -19.25
C LEU A 228 23.92 -1.47 -20.60
N GLU A 229 23.15 -2.00 -21.56
CA GLU A 229 23.69 -2.30 -22.91
C GLU A 229 24.18 -1.03 -23.62
N SER A 230 23.44 0.07 -23.51
CA SER A 230 23.85 1.36 -24.08
C SER A 230 25.16 1.86 -23.47
N VAL A 231 25.30 1.77 -22.14
CA VAL A 231 26.53 2.15 -21.44
C VAL A 231 27.70 1.26 -21.85
N LYS A 232 27.51 -0.07 -21.92
CA LYS A 232 28.55 -1.00 -22.40
C LYS A 232 29.03 -0.66 -23.82
N LYS A 233 28.11 -0.35 -24.74
CA LYS A 233 28.46 0.08 -26.12
C LYS A 233 29.26 1.38 -26.14
N ARG A 234 28.91 2.35 -25.28
CA ARG A 234 29.68 3.59 -25.14
C ARG A 234 31.07 3.34 -24.57
N MET A 235 31.20 2.51 -23.54
CA MET A 235 32.51 2.13 -22.99
C MET A 235 33.41 1.51 -24.04
N SER A 236 32.92 0.52 -24.80
CA SER A 236 33.69 -0.12 -25.84
C SER A 236 34.16 0.86 -26.93
N LYS A 237 33.31 1.84 -27.31
CA LYS A 237 33.71 2.90 -28.25
C LYS A 237 34.78 3.82 -27.67
N LEU A 238 34.68 4.17 -26.39
CA LEU A 238 35.69 5.00 -25.73
C LEU A 238 37.04 4.29 -25.62
N GLU A 239 37.05 3.00 -25.30
CA GLU A 239 38.24 2.17 -25.30
C GLU A 239 38.92 2.11 -26.70
N GLN A 240 38.12 2.02 -27.77
CA GLN A 240 38.65 2.09 -29.14
C GLN A 240 39.26 3.47 -29.47
N ILE A 241 38.59 4.55 -29.04
CA ILE A 241 39.11 5.91 -29.22
C ILE A 241 40.42 6.08 -28.44
N GLU A 242 40.50 5.62 -27.22
CA GLU A 242 41.72 5.68 -26.38
C GLU A 242 42.88 4.93 -27.07
N LYS A 243 42.63 3.71 -27.54
CA LYS A 243 43.64 2.92 -28.30
C LYS A 243 44.15 3.66 -29.55
N HIS A 244 43.24 4.20 -30.35
CA HIS A 244 43.64 4.96 -31.55
C HIS A 244 44.37 6.26 -31.17
N HIS A 245 44.01 6.91 -30.10
CA HIS A 245 44.72 8.07 -29.59
C HIS A 245 46.17 7.73 -29.21
N ASP A 246 46.39 6.63 -28.53
CA ASP A 246 47.71 6.13 -28.12
C ASP A 246 48.56 5.75 -29.36
N GLU A 247 47.93 5.12 -30.37
CA GLU A 247 48.57 4.85 -31.65
C GLU A 247 49.04 6.15 -32.35
N VAL A 248 48.20 7.18 -32.41
CA VAL A 248 48.52 8.49 -32.96
C VAL A 248 49.64 9.17 -32.19
N LEU A 249 49.62 9.13 -30.87
CA LEU A 249 50.70 9.67 -30.03
C LEU A 249 52.04 8.95 -30.29
N SER A 250 51.99 7.64 -30.41
CA SER A 250 53.18 6.82 -30.76
C SER A 250 53.75 7.21 -32.14
N CYS A 251 52.86 7.35 -33.13
CA CYS A 251 53.28 7.80 -34.47
C CYS A 251 53.89 9.20 -34.48
N LYS A 252 53.29 10.16 -33.76
CA LYS A 252 53.84 11.53 -33.63
C LYS A 252 55.23 11.53 -32.94
N LYS A 253 55.44 10.73 -31.91
CA LYS A 253 56.76 10.60 -31.28
C LYS A 253 57.81 10.02 -32.26
N LYS A 254 57.44 9.04 -33.08
CA LYS A 254 58.32 8.49 -34.13
C LYS A 254 58.64 9.52 -35.21
N ASP A 255 57.63 10.28 -35.62
CA ASP A 255 57.79 11.31 -36.63
C ASP A 255 58.77 12.41 -36.12
N GLN A 256 58.61 12.90 -34.92
CA GLN A 256 59.56 13.86 -34.30
C GLN A 256 60.98 13.27 -34.21
N MET A 257 61.07 11.98 -33.88
CA MET A 257 62.41 11.33 -33.83
C MET A 257 63.01 11.21 -35.20
N TYR A 258 62.24 10.91 -36.26
CA TYR A 258 62.71 10.86 -37.65
C TYR A 258 63.11 12.25 -38.16
N GLU A 259 62.35 13.32 -37.86
CA GLU A 259 62.75 14.70 -38.18
C GLU A 259 64.07 15.07 -37.53
N PHE A 260 64.27 14.72 -36.27
CA PHE A 260 65.54 14.92 -35.57
C PHE A 260 66.70 14.20 -36.29
N PHE A 261 66.53 12.94 -36.65
CA PHE A 261 67.54 12.18 -37.37
C PHE A 261 67.84 12.77 -38.77
N LEU A 262 66.84 13.28 -39.48
CA LEU A 262 67.01 13.94 -40.75
C LEU A 262 67.84 15.23 -40.62
N GLN A 263 67.52 16.04 -39.60
CA GLN A 263 68.29 17.26 -39.33
C GLN A 263 69.75 16.92 -38.95
N GLN A 264 69.94 15.88 -38.13
CA GLN A 264 71.27 15.44 -37.74
C GLN A 264 72.08 14.94 -38.95
N ALA A 265 71.49 14.16 -39.83
CA ALA A 265 72.13 13.67 -41.04
C ALA A 265 72.50 14.81 -42.01
N GLN A 266 71.61 15.80 -42.17
CA GLN A 266 71.92 17.00 -42.95
C GLN A 266 73.11 17.80 -42.40
N LEU A 267 73.14 17.89 -41.07
CA LEU A 267 74.24 18.59 -40.36
C LEU A 267 75.58 17.86 -40.53
N ASP A 268 75.54 16.52 -40.48
CA ASP A 268 76.75 15.72 -40.70
C ASP A 268 77.26 15.77 -42.13
N ILE A 269 76.37 15.68 -43.13
CA ILE A 269 76.72 15.91 -44.59
C ILE A 269 77.29 17.29 -44.75
N THR A 270 76.71 18.35 -44.16
CA THR A 270 77.23 19.71 -44.28
C THR A 270 78.61 19.84 -43.68
N LYS A 271 78.88 19.17 -42.51
CA LYS A 271 80.22 19.16 -41.88
C LYS A 271 81.25 18.45 -42.79
N GLU A 272 80.90 17.31 -43.38
CA GLU A 272 81.78 16.58 -44.28
C GLU A 272 82.13 17.42 -45.52
N THR A 273 81.09 18.03 -46.13
CA THR A 273 81.36 18.95 -47.32
C THR A 273 82.21 20.15 -46.92
N MET A 274 82.04 20.71 -45.74
CA MET A 274 82.82 21.80 -45.18
C MET A 274 84.32 21.37 -44.95
N GLN A 275 84.53 20.13 -44.44
CA GLN A 275 85.86 19.59 -44.24
C GLN A 275 86.59 19.32 -45.62
N GLU A 276 85.84 18.78 -46.56
CA GLU A 276 86.37 18.61 -47.94
C GLU A 276 86.77 19.93 -48.59
N LEU A 277 85.90 20.93 -48.54
CA LEU A 277 86.19 22.28 -49.03
C LEU A 277 87.39 22.92 -48.36
N GLN A 278 87.48 22.78 -46.97
CA GLN A 278 88.66 23.28 -46.27
C GLN A 278 89.93 22.55 -46.67
N SER A 279 89.88 21.28 -46.95
CA SER A 279 91.06 20.53 -47.46
C SER A 279 91.48 20.97 -48.86
N GLN A 280 90.48 21.24 -49.72
CA GLN A 280 90.73 21.78 -51.03
C GLN A 280 91.33 23.19 -50.98
N ILE A 281 90.80 24.06 -50.19
CA ILE A 281 91.34 25.42 -49.96
C ILE A 281 92.79 25.32 -49.50
N ARG A 282 93.15 24.50 -48.51
CA ARG A 282 94.53 24.32 -48.10
C ARG A 282 95.43 23.78 -49.17
N SER A 283 94.92 22.89 -50.00
CA SER A 283 95.66 22.36 -51.15
C SER A 283 95.98 23.45 -52.21
N GLU A 284 94.96 24.28 -52.51
CA GLU A 284 95.12 25.37 -53.44
C GLU A 284 95.99 26.54 -52.90
N GLU A 285 95.90 26.82 -51.59
CA GLU A 285 96.76 27.75 -50.88
C GLU A 285 98.23 27.28 -50.96
N TYR A 286 98.50 26.02 -50.77
CA TYR A 286 99.78 25.43 -50.87
C TYR A 286 100.33 25.51 -52.33
N ARG A 287 99.51 25.27 -53.33
CA ARG A 287 99.84 25.48 -54.73
C ARG A 287 100.18 26.93 -55.05
N LEU A 288 99.33 27.83 -54.59
CA LEU A 288 99.58 29.28 -54.74
C LEU A 288 100.91 29.70 -54.13
N GLN A 289 101.25 29.21 -52.96
CA GLN A 289 102.53 29.45 -52.33
C GLN A 289 103.70 28.93 -53.14
N GLN A 290 103.62 27.75 -53.69
CA GLN A 290 104.64 27.16 -54.59
C GLN A 290 104.81 27.98 -55.90
N ILE A 291 103.77 28.48 -56.46
CA ILE A 291 103.76 29.32 -57.64
C ILE A 291 104.41 30.67 -57.29
N GLN A 292 104.04 31.24 -56.14
CA GLN A 292 104.71 32.51 -55.67
C GLN A 292 106.17 32.33 -55.42
N ASP A 293 106.59 31.29 -54.72
CA ASP A 293 107.98 30.97 -54.45
C ASP A 293 108.77 30.77 -55.79
N SER A 294 108.11 30.08 -56.80
CA SER A 294 108.69 29.89 -58.08
C SER A 294 108.81 31.22 -58.93
N LEU A 295 107.79 32.08 -58.74
CA LEU A 295 107.87 33.44 -59.40
C LEU A 295 108.93 34.29 -58.76
N GLU A 296 109.12 34.26 -57.45
CA GLU A 296 110.24 34.97 -56.73
C GLU A 296 111.58 34.45 -57.21
N GLN A 297 111.71 33.14 -57.35
CA GLN A 297 112.96 32.55 -57.89
C GLN A 297 113.29 33.01 -59.32
N ILE A 298 112.29 33.04 -60.20
CA ILE A 298 112.45 33.45 -61.58
C ILE A 298 112.69 34.99 -61.66
N SER A 299 112.18 35.77 -60.72
CA SER A 299 112.43 37.25 -60.74
C SER A 299 113.76 37.66 -60.13
N ALA A 300 114.45 36.72 -59.43
CA ALA A 300 115.78 36.92 -58.85
C ALA A 300 116.94 36.46 -59.72
N GLU A 301 116.65 35.74 -60.85
CA GLU A 301 117.54 35.46 -61.95
C GLU A 301 117.51 36.62 -62.95
#